data_3c049679efc9a4814a79ff155948dbde
#
_entry.id   3c049679efc9a4814a79ff155948dbde
#
_cell.length_a   1.000
_cell.length_b   1.000
_cell.length_c   1.000
_cell.angle_alpha   90.00
_cell.angle_beta   90.00
_cell.angle_gamma   90.00
#
_symmetry.space_group_name_H-M   'P 1'
#
loop_
_entity.id
_entity.type
_entity.pdbx_description
1 polymer ?
#
loop_
_entity_poly.entity_id
_entity_poly.type
_entity_poly.pdbx_seq_one_letter_code
_entity_poly.pdbx_strand_id
1 'polypeptide(L)'
;MKNIYFFFLLIFSFFTNSHEFNPAHLILNEESNFSYSVKLFYPQQYKYNSPKILYPSSCTSSEVSKSSNIKNIIETYELECSEDIKGKKIRFENLDFLTDALLSINFLDGSSYESIAGSRNLEITIPLEQSVYPVAYFNLGFDHLLKGIDHIVFL
;
A
#
# COMPACT_ATOMS: atom_id res chain seq x y z
N MET A 1 -36.25 -12.87 33.08
CA MET A 1 -36.05 -11.90 31.98
C MET A 1 -34.58 -11.48 31.81
N LYS A 2 -33.75 -11.45 32.87
CA LYS A 2 -32.34 -11.05 32.81
C LYS A 2 -31.46 -11.95 31.90
N ASN A 3 -31.76 -13.27 31.82
CA ASN A 3 -30.99 -14.23 31.02
C ASN A 3 -31.29 -14.21 29.51
N ILE A 4 -32.43 -13.63 29.10
CA ILE A 4 -32.81 -13.49 27.69
C ILE A 4 -31.96 -12.40 27.00
N TYR A 5 -31.65 -11.30 27.69
CA TYR A 5 -30.79 -10.24 27.16
C TYR A 5 -29.32 -10.71 26.98
N PHE A 6 -28.83 -11.56 27.87
CA PHE A 6 -27.49 -12.13 27.78
C PHE A 6 -27.38 -13.10 26.58
N PHE A 7 -28.42 -13.86 26.30
CA PHE A 7 -28.47 -14.77 25.15
C PHE A 7 -28.56 -13.99 23.81
N PHE A 8 -29.28 -12.86 23.80
CA PHE A 8 -29.39 -11.98 22.65
C PHE A 8 -28.06 -11.28 22.32
N LEU A 9 -27.30 -10.87 23.33
CA LEU A 9 -25.95 -10.29 23.18
C LEU A 9 -24.96 -11.30 22.60
N LEU A 10 -25.02 -12.57 23.01
CA LEU A 10 -24.17 -13.65 22.49
C LEU A 10 -24.47 -13.97 21.01
N ILE A 11 -25.71 -13.89 20.56
CA ILE A 11 -26.10 -14.17 19.17
C ILE A 11 -25.63 -13.02 18.24
N PHE A 12 -25.61 -11.78 18.72
CA PHE A 12 -25.19 -10.63 17.91
C PHE A 12 -23.69 -10.60 17.60
N SER A 13 -22.86 -11.29 18.40
CA SER A 13 -21.40 -11.36 18.24
C SER A 13 -20.94 -12.21 17.04
N PHE A 14 -21.80 -13.01 16.40
CA PHE A 14 -21.45 -13.88 15.28
C PHE A 14 -21.48 -13.21 13.89
N PHE A 15 -21.92 -11.95 13.78
CA PHE A 15 -22.08 -11.28 12.50
C PHE A 15 -21.05 -10.19 12.21
N THR A 16 -19.96 -10.11 12.98
CA THR A 16 -18.89 -9.17 12.69
C THR A 16 -18.02 -9.72 11.56
N ASN A 17 -18.36 -9.39 10.31
CA ASN A 17 -17.41 -9.51 9.20
C ASN A 17 -16.37 -8.41 9.36
N SER A 18 -15.22 -8.74 9.92
CA SER A 18 -14.04 -7.89 9.86
C SER A 18 -13.60 -7.79 8.41
N HIS A 19 -13.73 -6.61 7.81
CA HIS A 19 -13.13 -6.36 6.49
C HIS A 19 -11.62 -6.45 6.60
N GLU A 20 -11.02 -7.44 5.93
CA GLU A 20 -9.56 -7.57 5.88
C GLU A 20 -9.01 -6.37 5.09
N PHE A 21 -8.31 -5.47 5.78
CA PHE A 21 -7.61 -4.36 5.16
C PHE A 21 -6.35 -4.92 4.47
N ASN A 22 -6.37 -4.94 3.15
CA ASN A 22 -5.27 -5.46 2.35
C ASN A 22 -4.92 -4.42 1.26
N PRO A 23 -4.10 -3.40 1.59
CA PRO A 23 -3.70 -2.35 0.67
C PRO A 23 -2.80 -2.92 -0.44
N ALA A 24 -2.75 -2.24 -1.58
CA ALA A 24 -1.67 -2.47 -2.53
C ALA A 24 -0.34 -2.05 -1.90
N HIS A 25 0.76 -2.70 -2.28
CA HIS A 25 2.09 -2.35 -1.80
C HIS A 25 3.09 -2.32 -2.95
N LEU A 26 3.63 -1.16 -3.22
CA LEU A 26 4.69 -0.92 -4.20
C LEU A 26 6.03 -0.82 -3.46
N ILE A 27 6.95 -1.72 -3.77
CA ILE A 27 8.30 -1.75 -3.20
C ILE A 27 9.30 -1.50 -4.31
N LEU A 28 10.16 -0.50 -4.14
CA LEU A 28 11.32 -0.22 -4.98
C LEU A 28 12.58 -0.47 -4.16
N ASN A 29 13.46 -1.34 -4.65
CA ASN A 29 14.79 -1.51 -4.06
C ASN A 29 15.83 -1.04 -5.09
N GLU A 30 16.62 -0.05 -4.73
CA GLU A 30 17.72 0.41 -5.57
C GLU A 30 18.83 -0.64 -5.56
N GLU A 31 19.14 -1.21 -6.74
CA GLU A 31 20.15 -2.26 -6.91
C GLU A 31 21.48 -1.66 -7.41
N SER A 32 21.39 -0.61 -8.21
CA SER A 32 22.52 0.18 -8.69
C SER A 32 22.07 1.63 -8.90
N ASN A 33 22.97 2.54 -9.19
CA ASN A 33 22.64 3.96 -9.38
C ASN A 33 21.46 4.12 -10.36
N PHE A 34 20.32 4.58 -9.83
CA PHE A 34 19.07 4.86 -10.54
C PHE A 34 18.38 3.63 -11.19
N SER A 35 18.82 2.42 -10.84
CA SER A 35 18.18 1.16 -11.24
C SER A 35 17.52 0.51 -10.04
N TYR A 36 16.24 0.16 -10.18
CA TYR A 36 15.40 -0.35 -9.08
C TYR A 36 14.78 -1.67 -9.46
N SER A 37 14.86 -2.68 -8.58
CA SER A 37 13.95 -3.81 -8.64
C SER A 37 12.62 -3.43 -8.03
N VAL A 38 11.53 -3.69 -8.76
CA VAL A 38 10.18 -3.28 -8.39
C VAL A 38 9.31 -4.49 -8.12
N LYS A 39 8.58 -4.46 -6.99
CA LYS A 39 7.55 -5.44 -6.66
C LYS A 39 6.26 -4.72 -6.31
N LEU A 40 5.18 -5.00 -7.05
CA LEU A 40 3.85 -4.50 -6.78
C LEU A 40 2.96 -5.65 -6.32
N PHE A 41 2.50 -5.59 -5.08
CA PHE A 41 1.55 -6.52 -4.50
C PHE A 41 0.16 -5.89 -4.50
N TYR A 42 -0.86 -6.65 -4.89
CA TYR A 42 -2.24 -6.20 -4.76
C TYR A 42 -3.19 -7.39 -4.62
N PRO A 43 -4.37 -7.22 -3.98
CA PRO A 43 -5.33 -8.30 -3.75
C PRO A 43 -5.84 -8.93 -5.04
N GLN A 44 -6.14 -10.23 -5.00
CA GLN A 44 -6.68 -11.01 -6.13
C GLN A 44 -7.95 -10.42 -6.74
N GLN A 45 -8.77 -9.74 -5.96
CA GLN A 45 -10.00 -9.09 -6.43
C GLN A 45 -9.75 -8.01 -7.50
N TYR A 46 -8.54 -7.42 -7.52
CA TYR A 46 -8.14 -6.40 -8.50
C TYR A 46 -7.47 -6.98 -9.77
N LYS A 47 -7.58 -8.27 -10.00
CA LYS A 47 -6.98 -8.95 -11.16
C LYS A 47 -7.32 -8.28 -12.51
N TYR A 48 -8.55 -7.78 -12.66
CA TYR A 48 -9.02 -7.17 -13.89
C TYR A 48 -8.94 -5.63 -13.92
N ASN A 49 -8.71 -5.02 -12.76
CA ASN A 49 -8.52 -3.59 -12.61
C ASN A 49 -7.30 -3.34 -11.72
N SER A 50 -6.14 -3.82 -12.18
CA SER A 50 -4.90 -3.72 -11.40
C SER A 50 -4.49 -2.27 -11.19
N PRO A 51 -3.87 -1.94 -10.05
CA PRO A 51 -3.22 -0.66 -9.85
C PRO A 51 -2.21 -0.41 -10.97
N LYS A 52 -2.20 0.80 -11.53
CA LYS A 52 -1.23 1.22 -12.52
C LYS A 52 -0.32 2.27 -11.91
N ILE A 53 0.97 2.12 -12.11
CA ILE A 53 1.97 3.03 -11.58
C ILE A 53 2.52 3.88 -12.72
N LEU A 54 2.46 5.20 -12.55
CA LEU A 54 3.09 6.16 -13.44
C LEU A 54 4.36 6.67 -12.77
N TYR A 55 5.48 6.36 -13.38
CA TYR A 55 6.80 6.80 -12.97
C TYR A 55 7.16 8.15 -13.62
N PRO A 56 8.19 8.84 -13.11
CA PRO A 56 8.75 10.02 -13.79
C PRO A 56 9.13 9.68 -15.23
N SER A 57 9.05 10.66 -16.13
CA SER A 57 9.40 10.49 -17.55
C SER A 57 10.89 10.12 -17.78
N SER A 58 11.73 10.34 -16.78
CA SER A 58 13.13 9.90 -16.74
C SER A 58 13.31 8.41 -16.50
N CYS A 59 12.25 7.67 -16.20
CA CYS A 59 12.31 6.25 -15.88
C CYS A 59 11.58 5.39 -16.92
N THR A 60 12.13 4.21 -17.21
CA THR A 60 11.58 3.22 -18.13
C THR A 60 11.48 1.88 -17.43
N SER A 61 10.33 1.22 -17.47
CA SER A 61 10.13 -0.10 -16.90
C SER A 61 10.42 -1.19 -17.91
N SER A 62 11.00 -2.31 -17.46
CA SER A 62 11.14 -3.53 -18.23
C SER A 62 9.80 -4.26 -18.41
N GLU A 63 9.82 -5.41 -19.06
CA GLU A 63 8.65 -6.31 -19.17
C GLU A 63 8.23 -6.80 -17.78
N VAL A 64 6.91 -6.79 -17.52
CA VAL A 64 6.32 -7.16 -16.23
C VAL A 64 6.15 -8.67 -16.14
N SER A 65 6.79 -9.30 -15.18
CA SER A 65 6.53 -10.69 -14.78
C SER A 65 5.44 -10.74 -13.72
N LYS A 66 4.41 -11.58 -13.94
CA LYS A 66 3.29 -11.74 -13.01
C LYS A 66 3.28 -13.12 -12.37
N SER A 67 3.17 -13.15 -11.06
CA SER A 67 2.92 -14.34 -10.27
C SER A 67 1.74 -14.11 -9.32
N SER A 68 1.20 -15.17 -8.72
CA SER A 68 0.10 -15.01 -7.77
C SER A 68 0.18 -16.06 -6.67
N ASN A 69 -0.28 -15.70 -5.49
CA ASN A 69 -0.56 -16.60 -4.38
C ASN A 69 -2.05 -16.53 -4.01
N ILE A 70 -2.45 -17.20 -2.93
CA ILE A 70 -3.87 -17.29 -2.51
C ILE A 70 -4.49 -15.91 -2.25
N LYS A 71 -3.72 -14.93 -1.76
CA LYS A 71 -4.21 -13.62 -1.35
C LYS A 71 -3.92 -12.52 -2.37
N ASN A 72 -2.74 -12.55 -2.98
CA ASN A 72 -2.20 -11.44 -3.76
C ASN A 72 -1.75 -11.85 -5.16
N ILE A 73 -1.80 -10.89 -6.06
CA ILE A 73 -1.05 -10.88 -7.31
C ILE A 73 0.24 -10.10 -7.07
N ILE A 74 1.32 -10.56 -7.66
CA ILE A 74 2.66 -9.97 -7.52
C ILE A 74 3.17 -9.67 -8.92
N GLU A 75 3.42 -8.42 -9.21
CA GLU A 75 4.10 -7.97 -10.42
C GLU A 75 5.55 -7.63 -10.07
N THR A 76 6.49 -8.11 -10.87
CA THR A 76 7.93 -7.86 -10.68
C THR A 76 8.52 -7.38 -12.00
N TYR A 77 9.31 -6.32 -11.95
CA TYR A 77 10.00 -5.73 -13.11
C TYR A 77 11.15 -4.85 -12.65
N GLU A 78 12.00 -4.48 -13.59
CA GLU A 78 13.09 -3.52 -13.37
C GLU A 78 12.66 -2.13 -13.83
N LEU A 79 13.10 -1.10 -13.10
CA LEU A 79 12.87 0.30 -13.42
C LEU A 79 14.22 0.99 -13.56
N GLU A 80 14.54 1.41 -14.77
CA GLU A 80 15.76 2.13 -15.11
C GLU A 80 15.46 3.62 -15.25
N CYS A 81 16.19 4.46 -14.52
CA CYS A 81 16.03 5.90 -14.56
C CYS A 81 17.31 6.58 -15.05
N SER A 82 17.19 7.67 -15.80
CA SER A 82 18.33 8.47 -16.25
C SER A 82 18.84 9.45 -15.19
N GLU A 83 18.11 9.62 -14.10
CA GLU A 83 18.41 10.52 -12.99
C GLU A 83 17.76 10.02 -11.69
N ASP A 84 18.18 10.59 -10.53
CA ASP A 84 17.62 10.26 -9.22
C ASP A 84 16.09 10.49 -9.17
N ILE A 85 15.38 9.56 -8.55
CA ILE A 85 13.93 9.68 -8.31
C ILE A 85 13.61 10.57 -7.11
N LYS A 86 14.58 10.94 -6.29
CA LYS A 86 14.41 11.91 -5.19
C LYS A 86 13.94 13.26 -5.75
N GLY A 87 12.94 13.85 -5.13
CA GLY A 87 12.27 15.08 -5.61
C GLY A 87 11.26 14.86 -6.75
N LYS A 88 11.14 13.64 -7.28
CA LYS A 88 10.19 13.28 -8.34
C LYS A 88 8.88 12.76 -7.77
N LYS A 89 7.91 12.56 -8.65
CA LYS A 89 6.57 12.10 -8.30
C LYS A 89 6.28 10.73 -8.88
N ILE A 90 5.68 9.88 -8.05
CA ILE A 90 5.08 8.61 -8.46
C ILE A 90 3.57 8.75 -8.30
N ARG A 91 2.81 8.39 -9.34
CA ARG A 91 1.36 8.46 -9.33
C ARG A 91 0.75 7.08 -9.47
N PHE A 92 -0.26 6.83 -8.66
CA PHE A 92 -1.07 5.62 -8.71
C PHE A 92 -2.35 5.89 -9.48
N GLU A 93 -2.74 4.97 -10.37
CA GLU A 93 -4.01 4.96 -11.06
C GLU A 93 -4.75 3.65 -10.76
N ASN A 94 -6.07 3.63 -10.99
CA ASN A 94 -6.94 2.48 -10.73
C ASN A 94 -6.94 2.03 -9.26
N LEU A 95 -6.68 2.93 -8.30
CA LEU A 95 -6.98 2.66 -6.90
C LEU A 95 -8.47 2.94 -6.67
N ASP A 96 -9.21 1.93 -6.21
CA ASP A 96 -10.59 2.11 -5.81
C ASP A 96 -10.69 3.01 -4.57
N PHE A 97 -11.86 3.60 -4.37
CA PHE A 97 -12.13 4.55 -3.27
C PHE A 97 -11.78 4.00 -1.86
N LEU A 98 -11.78 2.68 -1.70
CA LEU A 98 -11.50 1.99 -0.43
C LEU A 98 -10.09 1.39 -0.35
N THR A 99 -9.27 1.56 -1.39
CA THR A 99 -7.94 0.94 -1.47
C THR A 99 -6.86 1.99 -1.35
N ASP A 100 -6.14 1.96 -0.25
CA ASP A 100 -4.88 2.69 -0.13
C ASP A 100 -3.75 1.86 -0.74
N ALA A 101 -2.69 2.52 -1.20
CA ALA A 101 -1.47 1.88 -1.66
C ALA A 101 -0.29 2.38 -0.82
N LEU A 102 0.49 1.45 -0.31
CA LEU A 102 1.73 1.74 0.39
C LEU A 102 2.86 1.80 -0.64
N LEU A 103 3.69 2.82 -0.57
CA LEU A 103 4.95 2.94 -1.28
C LEU A 103 6.09 2.77 -0.29
N SER A 104 7.02 1.85 -0.58
CA SER A 104 8.28 1.70 0.14
C SER A 104 9.44 1.77 -0.85
N ILE A 105 10.41 2.62 -0.59
CA ILE A 105 11.63 2.75 -1.40
C ILE A 105 12.83 2.52 -0.49
N ASN A 106 13.70 1.60 -0.87
CA ASN A 106 14.96 1.32 -0.20
C ASN A 106 16.09 1.76 -1.12
N PHE A 107 16.96 2.64 -0.64
CA PHE A 107 18.07 3.19 -1.40
C PHE A 107 19.39 2.49 -1.08
N LEU A 108 20.34 2.56 -2.00
CA LEU A 108 21.69 1.98 -1.83
C LEU A 108 22.47 2.54 -0.63
N ASP A 109 22.20 3.80 -0.26
CA ASP A 109 22.83 4.44 0.90
C ASP A 109 22.29 3.92 2.25
N GLY A 110 21.36 2.97 2.23
CA GLY A 110 20.71 2.39 3.40
C GLY A 110 19.53 3.23 3.92
N SER A 111 19.23 4.37 3.32
CA SER A 111 18.05 5.16 3.64
C SER A 111 16.79 4.51 3.05
N SER A 112 15.64 4.80 3.65
CA SER A 112 14.36 4.32 3.14
C SER A 112 13.30 5.42 3.18
N TYR A 113 12.33 5.31 2.32
CA TYR A 113 11.17 6.20 2.28
C TYR A 113 9.87 5.40 2.21
N GLU A 114 8.92 5.78 3.03
CA GLU A 114 7.58 5.19 3.04
C GLU A 114 6.51 6.26 2.94
N SER A 115 5.47 5.98 2.17
CA SER A 115 4.31 6.86 2.03
C SER A 115 3.07 6.09 1.63
N ILE A 116 1.92 6.74 1.75
CA ILE A 116 0.62 6.17 1.43
C ILE A 116 -0.03 7.00 0.34
N ALA A 117 -0.42 6.35 -0.76
CA ALA A 117 -1.35 6.89 -1.73
C ALA A 117 -2.76 6.38 -1.41
N GLY A 118 -3.73 7.24 -1.44
CA GLY A 118 -5.14 6.90 -1.23
C GLY A 118 -6.04 7.72 -2.13
N SER A 119 -7.33 7.46 -2.08
CA SER A 119 -8.33 8.08 -2.96
C SER A 119 -8.30 9.62 -3.01
N ARG A 120 -7.76 10.27 -1.97
CA ARG A 120 -7.63 11.74 -1.89
C ARG A 120 -6.29 12.26 -2.43
N ASN A 121 -5.27 11.42 -2.45
CA ASN A 121 -3.93 11.78 -2.91
C ASN A 121 -3.29 10.59 -3.61
N LEU A 122 -3.48 10.51 -4.92
CA LEU A 122 -2.95 9.46 -5.77
C LEU A 122 -1.49 9.70 -6.18
N GLU A 123 -0.92 10.85 -5.82
CA GLU A 123 0.43 11.26 -6.21
C GLU A 123 1.31 11.42 -4.98
N ILE A 124 2.45 10.77 -4.97
CA ILE A 124 3.45 10.83 -3.91
C ILE A 124 4.69 11.54 -4.45
N THR A 125 5.13 12.60 -3.78
CA THR A 125 6.41 13.24 -4.05
C THR A 125 7.47 12.63 -3.16
N ILE A 126 8.52 12.07 -3.74
CA ILE A 126 9.65 11.50 -3.01
C ILE A 126 10.48 12.67 -2.46
N PRO A 127 10.74 12.78 -1.16
CA PRO A 127 11.52 13.89 -0.60
C PRO A 127 12.99 13.82 -1.05
N LEU A 128 13.65 14.98 -1.10
CA LEU A 128 15.08 15.08 -1.39
C LEU A 128 15.93 14.56 -0.23
N GLU A 129 15.50 14.87 1.01
CA GLU A 129 16.10 14.38 2.24
C GLU A 129 15.16 13.38 2.90
N GLN A 130 15.70 12.26 3.37
CA GLN A 130 14.89 11.20 3.93
C GLN A 130 15.04 11.14 5.43
N SER A 131 13.91 11.03 6.13
CA SER A 131 13.87 10.69 7.53
C SER A 131 13.74 9.17 7.70
N VAL A 132 14.58 8.58 8.53
CA VAL A 132 14.67 7.12 8.80
C VAL A 132 13.47 6.60 9.63
N TYR A 133 12.31 7.24 9.62
CA TYR A 133 11.20 6.84 10.48
C TYR A 133 10.09 6.14 9.66
N PRO A 134 9.66 4.92 10.04
CA PRO A 134 8.54 4.21 9.43
C PRO A 134 7.18 4.82 9.83
N VAL A 135 6.99 6.12 9.54
CA VAL A 135 5.78 6.87 9.93
C VAL A 135 4.56 6.41 9.12
N ALA A 136 4.78 5.88 7.92
CA ALA A 136 3.69 5.48 7.05
C ALA A 136 2.83 4.36 7.65
N TYR A 137 3.44 3.32 8.19
CA TYR A 137 2.71 2.23 8.86
C TYR A 137 1.99 2.69 10.13
N PHE A 138 2.60 3.57 10.90
CA PHE A 138 1.95 4.16 12.07
C PHE A 138 0.70 4.95 11.67
N ASN A 139 0.81 5.82 10.67
CA ASN A 139 -0.31 6.61 10.18
C ASN A 139 -1.41 5.74 9.57
N LEU A 140 -1.02 4.69 8.81
CA LEU A 140 -1.96 3.74 8.24
C LEU A 140 -2.73 2.98 9.32
N GLY A 141 -2.04 2.49 10.35
CA GLY A 141 -2.65 1.79 11.49
C GLY A 141 -3.55 2.72 12.32
N PHE A 142 -3.13 3.95 12.53
CA PHE A 142 -3.90 4.95 13.28
C PHE A 142 -5.17 5.39 12.51
N ASP A 143 -5.06 5.63 11.20
CA ASP A 143 -6.21 5.99 10.37
C ASP A 143 -7.19 4.82 10.23
N HIS A 144 -6.69 3.59 10.15
CA HIS A 144 -7.51 2.38 10.19
C HIS A 144 -8.28 2.24 11.51
N LEU A 145 -7.60 2.50 12.64
CA LEU A 145 -8.23 2.47 13.97
C LEU A 145 -9.33 3.53 14.09
N LEU A 146 -9.09 4.75 13.58
CA LEU A 146 -10.08 5.82 13.62
C LEU A 146 -11.27 5.60 12.67
N LYS A 147 -11.04 4.97 11.52
CA LYS A 147 -12.10 4.61 10.56
C LYS A 147 -12.93 3.42 11.02
N GLY A 148 -12.33 2.52 11.82
CA GLY A 148 -12.99 1.38 12.43
C GLY A 148 -13.60 1.72 13.80
N ILE A 149 -14.55 2.68 13.86
CA ILE A 149 -15.23 3.08 15.10
C ILE A 149 -15.88 1.88 15.81
N ASP A 150 -16.32 0.89 15.06
CA ASP A 150 -16.84 -0.39 15.55
C ASP A 150 -15.81 -1.14 16.42
N HIS A 151 -14.52 -1.06 16.11
CA HIS A 151 -13.46 -1.65 16.91
C HIS A 151 -13.22 -0.91 18.24
N ILE A 152 -13.45 0.41 18.28
CA ILE A 152 -13.23 1.23 19.49
C ILE A 152 -14.39 1.09 20.48
N VAL A 153 -15.60 0.81 20.00
CA VAL A 153 -16.82 0.71 20.84
C VAL A 153 -16.87 -0.62 21.61
N PHE A 154 -16.11 -1.63 21.19
CA PHE A 154 -16.08 -2.96 21.82
C PHE A 154 -14.86 -3.21 22.74
N LEU A 155 -14.02 -2.21 22.98
CA LEU A 155 -12.99 -2.20 24.02
C LEU A 155 -13.48 -1.52 25.31
#